data_1e48826e0cba79b30f56d7cf2349ee24
#
_entry.id   1e48826e0cba79b30f56d7cf2349ee24
#
_cell.length_a   1.000
_cell.length_b   1.000
_cell.length_c   1.000
_cell.angle_alpha   90.00
_cell.angle_beta   90.00
_cell.angle_gamma   90.00
#
_symmetry.space_group_name_H-M   'P 1'
#
loop_
_entity.id
_entity.type
_entity.pdbx_description
1 polymer ?
#
loop_
_entity_poly.entity_id
_entity_poly.type
_entity_poly.pdbx_seq_one_letter_code
_entity_poly.pdbx_strand_id
1 'polypeptide(L)'
;MTTLKVDQVSKLYRSSARGGGLTPALRKVSFEMKPGEVISLIGESGSGKTTIGKVLLRLAKPTSGTVTFDGKDIASYSGRGLKDYYRHVQGVFQDPFSSYNPIYRADRVYDLVRSSYFPKVGDREWSEKVEAAIDAVALNPADVLGKYPHQLSGGQQQRLLIARALLLDVKVLVADEIISMLDASTRVDVLNLLVKLKGQGLAILFITHDLSLGNYVSDRTIILRHGAIVEMGATGKIFGNPQHDYTKMLLTAVPELHKKWQHAPLAPVAVSANGAGEGLGAGTAELLTSSAPGSRLAQASILEELTHAEQVVKRDLRAVFGGGRAVASGKSQVAVALEPPALHEFEPDHLVAEPE
;
A
#
# COMPACT_ATOMS: atom_id res chain seq x y z
N MET A 1 21.15 -9.51 -8.16
CA MET A 1 20.81 -10.11 -6.83
C MET A 1 19.42 -9.67 -6.46
N THR A 2 18.59 -10.54 -5.89
CA THR A 2 17.23 -10.20 -5.44
C THR A 2 17.30 -9.63 -4.02
N THR A 3 16.74 -8.46 -3.80
CA THR A 3 16.71 -7.84 -2.46
C THR A 3 15.57 -8.42 -1.61
N LEU A 4 14.37 -8.59 -2.20
CA LEU A 4 13.20 -9.12 -1.52
C LEU A 4 12.47 -10.10 -2.44
N LYS A 5 12.12 -11.28 -1.92
CA LYS A 5 11.35 -12.30 -2.65
C LYS A 5 10.11 -12.68 -1.84
N VAL A 6 8.98 -12.65 -2.50
CA VAL A 6 7.67 -13.16 -2.03
C VAL A 6 7.44 -14.49 -2.72
N ASP A 7 7.16 -15.55 -1.96
CA ASP A 7 7.03 -16.90 -2.50
C ASP A 7 5.76 -17.57 -1.96
N GLN A 8 4.78 -17.79 -2.86
CA GLN A 8 3.51 -18.46 -2.61
C GLN A 8 2.74 -17.90 -1.39
N VAL A 9 2.82 -16.58 -1.17
CA VAL A 9 2.22 -15.94 -0.01
C VAL A 9 0.71 -15.90 -0.13
N SER A 10 0.05 -16.46 0.89
CA SER A 10 -1.41 -16.37 1.06
C SER A 10 -1.74 -15.74 2.40
N LYS A 11 -2.83 -14.97 2.45
CA LYS A 11 -3.33 -14.34 3.67
C LYS A 11 -4.83 -14.49 3.79
N LEU A 12 -5.27 -15.05 4.90
CA LEU A 12 -6.68 -15.16 5.28
C LEU A 12 -6.95 -14.25 6.47
N TYR A 13 -8.05 -13.52 6.42
CA TYR A 13 -8.60 -12.78 7.54
C TYR A 13 -9.90 -13.43 8.03
N ARG A 14 -10.16 -13.33 9.33
CA ARG A 14 -11.47 -13.69 9.87
C ARG A 14 -12.45 -12.56 9.59
N SER A 15 -13.62 -12.90 9.06
CA SER A 15 -14.72 -11.95 8.98
C SER A 15 -15.19 -11.59 10.38
N SER A 16 -15.43 -10.32 10.67
CA SER A 16 -15.97 -9.85 11.95
C SER A 16 -17.46 -10.12 12.12
N ALA A 17 -18.16 -10.56 11.07
CA ALA A 17 -19.58 -10.93 11.15
C ALA A 17 -19.77 -12.19 12.03
N ARG A 18 -20.86 -12.21 12.85
CA ARG A 18 -21.24 -13.39 13.66
C ARG A 18 -21.36 -14.61 12.75
N GLY A 19 -20.52 -15.63 12.98
CA GLY A 19 -20.43 -16.82 12.12
C GLY A 19 -19.58 -16.63 10.88
N GLY A 20 -18.84 -15.52 10.74
CA GLY A 20 -18.02 -15.17 9.59
C GLY A 20 -16.86 -16.13 9.36
N GLY A 21 -16.79 -16.65 8.13
CA GLY A 21 -15.72 -17.52 7.65
C GLY A 21 -14.39 -16.79 7.45
N LEU A 22 -13.39 -17.52 6.93
CA LEU A 22 -12.10 -16.96 6.52
C LEU A 22 -12.25 -16.34 5.13
N THR A 23 -11.84 -15.09 4.98
CA THR A 23 -11.83 -14.38 3.69
C THR A 23 -10.40 -14.30 3.17
N PRO A 24 -10.11 -14.81 1.96
CA PRO A 24 -8.79 -14.74 1.38
C PRO A 24 -8.52 -13.31 0.89
N ALA A 25 -7.48 -12.67 1.45
CA ALA A 25 -6.98 -11.39 1.00
C ALA A 25 -5.80 -11.53 0.03
N LEU A 26 -5.03 -12.63 0.14
CA LEU A 26 -3.97 -13.01 -0.80
C LEU A 26 -4.03 -14.51 -1.09
N ARG A 27 -3.75 -14.88 -2.34
CA ARG A 27 -3.78 -16.24 -2.85
C ARG A 27 -2.48 -16.54 -3.60
N LYS A 28 -1.56 -17.28 -2.98
CA LYS A 28 -0.28 -17.75 -3.55
C LYS A 28 0.49 -16.70 -4.37
N VAL A 29 0.56 -15.48 -3.87
CA VAL A 29 1.26 -14.38 -4.53
C VAL A 29 2.76 -14.63 -4.53
N SER A 30 3.40 -14.52 -5.72
CA SER A 30 4.84 -14.70 -5.87
C SER A 30 5.42 -13.62 -6.79
N PHE A 31 6.43 -12.92 -6.32
CA PHE A 31 7.23 -11.98 -7.11
C PHE A 31 8.54 -11.69 -6.38
N GLU A 32 9.48 -11.06 -7.08
CA GLU A 32 10.73 -10.60 -6.51
C GLU A 32 11.00 -9.14 -6.85
N MET A 33 11.76 -8.46 -6.00
CA MET A 33 12.20 -7.07 -6.20
C MET A 33 13.72 -7.04 -6.29
N LYS A 34 14.24 -6.28 -7.22
CA LYS A 34 15.68 -6.06 -7.44
C LYS A 34 16.10 -4.68 -6.93
N PRO A 35 17.36 -4.48 -6.54
CA PRO A 35 17.86 -3.15 -6.20
C PRO A 35 17.68 -2.18 -7.38
N GLY A 36 17.24 -0.96 -7.11
CA GLY A 36 17.03 0.05 -8.14
C GLY A 36 15.87 -0.26 -9.10
N GLU A 37 14.90 -1.07 -8.67
CA GLU A 37 13.70 -1.40 -9.43
C GLU A 37 12.45 -0.78 -8.78
N VAL A 38 11.57 -0.20 -9.59
CA VAL A 38 10.23 0.18 -9.16
C VAL A 38 9.24 -0.83 -9.73
N ILE A 39 8.49 -1.47 -8.83
CA ILE A 39 7.36 -2.34 -9.20
C ILE A 39 6.07 -1.62 -8.83
N SER A 40 5.19 -1.36 -9.81
CA SER A 40 3.83 -0.93 -9.51
C SER A 40 2.94 -2.13 -9.21
N LEU A 41 2.19 -2.04 -8.12
CA LEU A 41 1.15 -3.00 -7.73
C LEU A 41 -0.22 -2.34 -7.91
N ILE A 42 -0.95 -2.79 -8.93
CA ILE A 42 -2.18 -2.15 -9.40
C ILE A 42 -3.36 -3.11 -9.26
N GLY A 43 -4.54 -2.58 -9.02
CA GLY A 43 -5.80 -3.33 -8.93
C GLY A 43 -6.87 -2.53 -8.19
N GLU A 44 -8.11 -2.98 -8.23
CA GLU A 44 -9.24 -2.34 -7.57
C GLU A 44 -9.08 -2.31 -6.04
N SER A 45 -9.92 -1.49 -5.38
CA SER A 45 -10.02 -1.50 -3.92
C SER A 45 -10.42 -2.90 -3.43
N GLY A 46 -9.74 -3.39 -2.38
CA GLY A 46 -9.98 -4.73 -1.87
C GLY A 46 -9.25 -5.86 -2.62
N SER A 47 -8.49 -5.60 -3.68
CA SER A 47 -7.74 -6.64 -4.40
C SER A 47 -6.56 -7.26 -3.61
N GLY A 48 -6.18 -6.68 -2.45
CA GLY A 48 -5.12 -7.21 -1.59
C GLY A 48 -3.81 -6.40 -1.58
N LYS A 49 -3.71 -5.29 -2.31
CA LYS A 49 -2.48 -4.47 -2.44
C LYS A 49 -1.88 -4.05 -1.10
N THR A 50 -2.66 -3.38 -0.27
CA THR A 50 -2.23 -2.96 1.08
C THR A 50 -1.87 -4.16 1.96
N THR A 51 -2.53 -5.33 1.76
CA THR A 51 -2.19 -6.55 2.50
C THR A 51 -0.79 -7.05 2.13
N ILE A 52 -0.39 -6.97 0.86
CA ILE A 52 1.00 -7.27 0.45
C ILE A 52 1.96 -6.32 1.17
N GLY A 53 1.72 -5.01 1.12
CA GLY A 53 2.53 -4.02 1.84
C GLY A 53 2.66 -4.34 3.33
N LYS A 54 1.54 -4.62 4.01
CA LYS A 54 1.52 -5.02 5.43
C LYS A 54 2.33 -6.29 5.70
N VAL A 55 2.30 -7.29 4.80
CA VAL A 55 3.09 -8.52 4.93
C VAL A 55 4.58 -8.22 4.81
N LEU A 56 4.99 -7.44 3.81
CA LEU A 56 6.38 -7.04 3.63
C LEU A 56 6.91 -6.24 4.82
N LEU A 57 6.12 -5.36 5.38
CA LEU A 57 6.45 -4.58 6.57
C LEU A 57 6.29 -5.37 7.89
N ARG A 58 5.97 -6.68 7.83
CA ARG A 58 5.69 -7.52 9.00
C ARG A 58 4.58 -6.99 9.92
N LEU A 59 3.73 -6.14 9.44
CA LEU A 59 2.51 -5.69 10.12
C LEU A 59 1.42 -6.76 10.08
N ALA A 60 1.48 -7.68 9.10
CA ALA A 60 0.62 -8.85 9.00
C ALA A 60 1.45 -10.11 8.72
N LYS A 61 1.19 -11.20 9.44
CA LYS A 61 1.83 -12.49 9.17
C LYS A 61 1.11 -13.18 8.01
N PRO A 62 1.82 -13.77 7.04
CA PRO A 62 1.19 -14.62 6.02
C PRO A 62 0.53 -15.84 6.68
N THR A 63 -0.52 -16.38 6.07
CA THR A 63 -1.14 -17.64 6.48
C THR A 63 -0.34 -18.82 5.95
N SER A 64 0.20 -18.69 4.73
CA SER A 64 1.14 -19.64 4.12
C SER A 64 2.07 -18.91 3.16
N GLY A 65 3.11 -19.60 2.70
CA GLY A 65 4.18 -19.02 1.89
C GLY A 65 5.21 -18.28 2.74
N THR A 66 6.25 -17.76 2.09
CA THR A 66 7.39 -17.12 2.74
C THR A 66 7.76 -15.80 2.07
N VAL A 67 8.34 -14.90 2.84
CA VAL A 67 8.99 -13.69 2.31
C VAL A 67 10.43 -13.72 2.77
N THR A 68 11.37 -13.53 1.85
CA THR A 68 12.79 -13.45 2.18
C THR A 68 13.35 -12.07 1.84
N PHE A 69 14.24 -11.57 2.68
CA PHE A 69 15.00 -10.35 2.47
C PHE A 69 16.49 -10.70 2.50
N ASP A 70 17.21 -10.36 1.43
CA ASP A 70 18.61 -10.75 1.21
C ASP A 70 18.84 -12.27 1.48
N GLY A 71 17.90 -13.12 1.04
CA GLY A 71 17.94 -14.56 1.17
C GLY A 71 17.49 -15.12 2.52
N LYS A 72 17.17 -14.27 3.51
CA LYS A 72 16.74 -14.70 4.85
C LYS A 72 15.24 -14.49 5.03
N ASP A 73 14.54 -15.52 5.56
CA ASP A 73 13.11 -15.42 5.86
C ASP A 73 12.84 -14.29 6.88
N ILE A 74 11.95 -13.36 6.50
CA ILE A 74 11.59 -12.22 7.36
C ILE A 74 10.90 -12.68 8.65
N ALA A 75 10.22 -13.82 8.66
CA ALA A 75 9.59 -14.36 9.86
C ALA A 75 10.60 -14.76 10.94
N SER A 76 11.85 -15.09 10.55
CA SER A 76 12.91 -15.50 11.45
C SER A 76 13.54 -14.33 12.24
N TYR A 77 13.34 -13.08 11.80
CA TYR A 77 13.90 -11.94 12.49
C TYR A 77 13.18 -11.69 13.82
N SER A 78 13.96 -11.48 14.89
CA SER A 78 13.47 -11.13 16.22
C SER A 78 14.45 -10.18 16.92
N GLY A 79 13.99 -9.48 17.94
CA GLY A 79 14.84 -8.60 18.75
C GLY A 79 15.67 -7.61 17.90
N ARG A 80 17.00 -7.69 18.03
CA ARG A 80 17.93 -6.83 17.29
C ARG A 80 17.84 -7.05 15.77
N GLY A 81 17.68 -8.30 15.33
CA GLY A 81 17.55 -8.61 13.91
C GLY A 81 16.28 -7.99 13.28
N LEU A 82 15.17 -7.96 14.01
CA LEU A 82 13.95 -7.28 13.54
C LEU A 82 14.15 -5.77 13.40
N LYS A 83 14.88 -5.16 14.34
CA LYS A 83 15.25 -3.75 14.26
C LYS A 83 16.14 -3.46 13.05
N ASP A 84 17.07 -4.38 12.75
CA ASP A 84 17.93 -4.30 11.57
C ASP A 84 17.11 -4.45 10.27
N TYR A 85 16.16 -5.38 10.24
CA TYR A 85 15.21 -5.48 9.12
C TYR A 85 14.48 -4.15 8.85
N TYR A 86 13.94 -3.52 9.89
CA TYR A 86 13.27 -2.22 9.76
C TYR A 86 14.21 -1.06 9.43
N ARG A 87 15.52 -1.22 9.57
CA ARG A 87 16.50 -0.26 9.07
C ARG A 87 16.57 -0.28 7.54
N HIS A 88 16.30 -1.43 6.92
CA HIS A 88 16.40 -1.64 5.48
C HIS A 88 15.06 -1.66 4.75
N VAL A 89 13.97 -1.97 5.43
CA VAL A 89 12.63 -2.05 4.81
C VAL A 89 11.71 -1.08 5.51
N GLN A 90 11.27 -0.05 4.78
CA GLN A 90 10.45 1.03 5.29
C GLN A 90 9.15 1.14 4.52
N GLY A 91 8.10 1.68 5.19
CA GLY A 91 6.80 1.94 4.59
C GLY A 91 6.41 3.41 4.71
N VAL A 92 5.76 3.91 3.67
CA VAL A 92 5.06 5.19 3.67
C VAL A 92 3.64 4.92 3.19
N PHE A 93 2.64 5.38 3.93
CA PHE A 93 1.23 5.06 3.72
C PHE A 93 0.46 6.26 3.17
N GLN A 94 -0.75 5.97 2.71
CA GLN A 94 -1.66 6.87 2.00
C GLN A 94 -1.95 8.17 2.76
N ASP A 95 -2.24 8.08 4.05
CA ASP A 95 -2.64 9.21 4.87
C ASP A 95 -1.46 9.72 5.71
N PRO A 96 -0.81 10.84 5.30
CA PRO A 96 0.25 11.42 6.10
C PRO A 96 -0.25 11.96 7.45
N PHE A 97 -1.51 12.44 7.52
CA PHE A 97 -2.06 13.03 8.73
C PHE A 97 -2.21 11.99 9.85
N SER A 98 -2.59 10.75 9.53
CA SER A 98 -2.68 9.66 10.50
C SER A 98 -1.31 9.21 11.04
N SER A 99 -0.23 9.53 10.31
CA SER A 99 1.14 9.20 10.70
C SER A 99 1.73 10.16 11.74
N TYR A 100 1.09 11.31 11.94
CA TYR A 100 1.53 12.34 12.89
C TYR A 100 0.55 12.48 14.05
N ASN A 101 1.09 12.60 15.27
CA ASN A 101 0.30 13.05 16.40
C ASN A 101 0.29 14.60 16.42
N PRO A 102 -0.88 15.25 16.26
CA PRO A 102 -0.97 16.71 16.10
C PRO A 102 -0.51 17.50 17.32
N ILE A 103 -0.37 16.87 18.49
CA ILE A 103 0.13 17.50 19.72
C ILE A 103 1.64 17.77 19.63
N TYR A 104 2.36 17.05 18.80
CA TYR A 104 3.80 17.17 18.66
C TYR A 104 4.19 17.82 17.33
N ARG A 105 5.41 18.37 17.27
CA ARG A 105 6.01 18.82 16.02
C ARG A 105 6.21 17.67 15.06
N ALA A 106 6.13 17.94 13.77
CA ALA A 106 6.26 16.91 12.74
C ALA A 106 7.66 16.26 12.72
N ASP A 107 8.69 17.02 13.06
CA ASP A 107 10.08 16.56 13.15
C ASP A 107 10.37 15.62 14.33
N ARG A 108 9.47 15.53 15.31
CA ARG A 108 9.62 14.54 16.41
C ARG A 108 9.85 13.11 15.92
N VAL A 109 9.36 12.74 14.73
CA VAL A 109 9.60 11.42 14.16
C VAL A 109 11.09 11.14 13.96
N TYR A 110 11.90 12.18 13.70
CA TYR A 110 13.35 12.08 13.55
C TYR A 110 14.03 11.82 14.89
N ASP A 111 13.54 12.41 15.98
CA ASP A 111 14.05 12.12 17.34
C ASP A 111 13.79 10.66 17.74
N LEU A 112 12.65 10.10 17.33
CA LEU A 112 12.34 8.68 17.52
C LEU A 112 13.28 7.77 16.70
N VAL A 113 13.64 8.16 15.50
CA VAL A 113 14.63 7.47 14.67
C VAL A 113 16.01 7.58 15.32
N ARG A 114 16.42 8.78 15.76
CA ARG A 114 17.70 9.00 16.45
C ARG A 114 17.83 8.10 17.67
N SER A 115 16.88 8.19 18.59
CA SER A 115 16.92 7.41 19.84
C SER A 115 16.93 5.90 19.59
N SER A 116 16.26 5.47 18.52
CA SER A 116 16.18 4.05 18.18
C SER A 116 17.42 3.53 17.45
N TYR A 117 17.93 4.26 16.46
CA TYR A 117 18.95 3.75 15.53
C TYR A 117 20.31 4.43 15.66
N PHE A 118 20.36 5.65 16.20
CA PHE A 118 21.56 6.50 16.27
C PHE A 118 21.78 7.10 17.67
N PRO A 119 21.69 6.31 18.78
CA PRO A 119 21.70 6.86 20.14
C PRO A 119 23.03 7.49 20.55
N LYS A 120 24.11 7.24 19.77
CA LYS A 120 25.46 7.76 20.05
C LYS A 120 25.87 8.92 19.15
N VAL A 121 25.01 9.28 18.16
CA VAL A 121 25.31 10.37 17.23
C VAL A 121 25.15 11.71 17.95
N GLY A 122 26.13 12.61 17.81
CA GLY A 122 26.12 13.95 18.38
C GLY A 122 25.03 14.83 17.77
N ASP A 123 24.65 15.91 18.47
CA ASP A 123 23.55 16.77 18.05
C ASP A 123 23.80 17.42 16.68
N ARG A 124 25.03 17.91 16.46
CA ARG A 124 25.42 18.53 15.20
C ARG A 124 25.35 17.56 14.03
N GLU A 125 25.98 16.38 14.18
CA GLU A 125 25.96 15.35 13.14
C GLU A 125 24.53 14.88 12.83
N TRP A 126 23.68 14.81 13.87
CA TRP A 126 22.28 14.45 13.69
C TRP A 126 21.51 15.52 12.90
N SER A 127 21.70 16.82 13.23
CA SER A 127 21.08 17.94 12.50
C SER A 127 21.48 17.90 11.02
N GLU A 128 22.77 17.75 10.73
CA GLU A 128 23.29 17.65 9.36
C GLU A 128 22.65 16.48 8.59
N LYS A 129 22.47 15.29 9.24
CA LYS A 129 21.78 14.13 8.65
C LYS A 129 20.30 14.42 8.36
N VAL A 130 19.60 15.06 9.28
CA VAL A 130 18.17 15.41 9.11
C VAL A 130 18.00 16.42 7.99
N GLU A 131 18.81 17.48 7.96
CA GLU A 131 18.78 18.47 6.90
C GLU A 131 19.06 17.85 5.54
N ALA A 132 20.10 17.02 5.42
CA ALA A 132 20.39 16.30 4.18
C ALA A 132 19.25 15.38 3.71
N ALA A 133 18.54 14.72 4.65
CA ALA A 133 17.39 13.90 4.30
C ALA A 133 16.19 14.74 3.84
N ILE A 134 15.99 15.93 4.42
CA ILE A 134 14.93 16.86 4.02
C ILE A 134 15.25 17.49 2.66
N ASP A 135 16.50 17.87 2.41
CA ASP A 135 16.95 18.37 1.09
C ASP A 135 16.81 17.30 0.00
N ALA A 136 17.09 16.02 0.33
CA ALA A 136 16.95 14.91 -0.60
C ALA A 136 15.53 14.76 -1.15
N VAL A 137 14.53 15.15 -0.36
CA VAL A 137 13.10 15.13 -0.75
C VAL A 137 12.61 16.49 -1.29
N ALA A 138 13.53 17.39 -1.65
CA ALA A 138 13.25 18.70 -2.19
C ALA A 138 12.36 19.58 -1.27
N LEU A 139 12.66 19.56 0.04
CA LEU A 139 12.10 20.48 1.03
C LEU A 139 13.21 21.34 1.60
N ASN A 140 12.89 22.59 1.95
CA ASN A 140 13.79 23.45 2.70
C ASN A 140 13.63 23.14 4.21
N PRO A 141 14.69 22.75 4.93
CA PRO A 141 14.63 22.47 6.36
C PRO A 141 14.03 23.61 7.19
N ALA A 142 14.32 24.88 6.85
CA ALA A 142 13.82 26.04 7.57
C ALA A 142 12.28 26.20 7.49
N ASP A 143 11.66 25.65 6.42
CA ASP A 143 10.22 25.77 6.21
C ASP A 143 9.43 24.67 6.91
N VAL A 144 10.07 23.57 7.31
CA VAL A 144 9.39 22.37 7.81
C VAL A 144 9.82 21.96 9.21
N LEU A 145 11.06 22.21 9.63
CA LEU A 145 11.52 21.88 10.99
C LEU A 145 10.85 22.79 12.02
N GLY A 146 10.55 22.23 13.18
CA GLY A 146 9.87 22.92 14.28
C GLY A 146 8.38 23.20 14.04
N LYS A 147 7.82 22.82 12.88
CA LYS A 147 6.39 23.02 12.56
C LYS A 147 5.54 21.87 13.09
N TYR A 148 4.30 22.20 13.42
CA TYR A 148 3.27 21.22 13.73
C TYR A 148 2.63 20.68 12.43
N PRO A 149 2.04 19.46 12.45
CA PRO A 149 1.42 18.87 11.25
C PRO A 149 0.41 19.78 10.57
N HIS A 150 -0.43 20.49 11.32
CA HIS A 150 -1.42 21.43 10.78
C HIS A 150 -0.84 22.68 10.11
N GLN A 151 0.45 22.97 10.29
CA GLN A 151 1.17 24.09 9.66
C GLN A 151 1.86 23.68 8.34
N LEU A 152 1.76 22.40 7.96
CA LEU A 152 2.41 21.83 6.79
C LEU A 152 1.36 21.38 5.78
N SER A 153 1.63 21.56 4.48
CA SER A 153 0.79 20.97 3.44
C SER A 153 0.88 19.43 3.45
N GLY A 154 -0.14 18.76 2.93
CA GLY A 154 -0.13 17.29 2.81
C GLY A 154 1.11 16.78 2.06
N GLY A 155 1.54 17.48 1.01
CA GLY A 155 2.75 17.15 0.26
C GLY A 155 4.04 17.34 1.05
N GLN A 156 4.11 18.36 1.90
CA GLN A 156 5.26 18.53 2.82
C GLN A 156 5.30 17.40 3.84
N GLN A 157 4.17 17.06 4.46
CA GLN A 157 4.07 15.98 5.42
C GLN A 157 4.46 14.63 4.78
N GLN A 158 3.97 14.35 3.56
CA GLN A 158 4.30 13.12 2.83
C GLN A 158 5.80 13.02 2.53
N ARG A 159 6.41 14.10 2.05
CA ARG A 159 7.85 14.16 1.79
C ARG A 159 8.68 14.03 3.07
N LEU A 160 8.24 14.58 4.19
CA LEU A 160 8.90 14.38 5.49
C LEU A 160 8.85 12.90 5.94
N LEU A 161 7.78 12.15 5.64
CA LEU A 161 7.73 10.70 5.92
C LEU A 161 8.69 9.92 5.01
N ILE A 162 8.90 10.36 3.78
CA ILE A 162 9.95 9.79 2.90
C ILE A 162 11.33 10.14 3.46
N ALA A 163 11.58 11.40 3.84
CA ALA A 163 12.84 11.82 4.47
C ALA A 163 13.16 11.00 5.73
N ARG A 164 12.14 10.70 6.55
CA ARG A 164 12.29 9.79 7.69
C ARG A 164 12.84 8.41 7.28
N ALA A 165 12.33 7.86 6.19
CA ALA A 165 12.83 6.57 5.70
C ALA A 165 14.28 6.68 5.22
N LEU A 166 14.65 7.78 4.56
CA LEU A 166 16.00 8.03 4.05
C LEU A 166 17.06 8.28 5.13
N LEU A 167 16.66 8.60 6.37
CA LEU A 167 17.59 8.65 7.52
C LEU A 167 18.19 7.28 7.85
N LEU A 168 17.57 6.21 7.40
CA LEU A 168 17.99 4.82 7.59
C LEU A 168 18.66 4.30 6.31
N ASP A 169 19.35 3.18 6.41
CA ASP A 169 19.98 2.52 5.25
C ASP A 169 18.93 1.73 4.45
N VAL A 170 17.89 2.44 3.97
CA VAL A 170 16.76 1.82 3.32
C VAL A 170 17.13 1.20 1.98
N LYS A 171 16.79 -0.08 1.80
CA LYS A 171 16.95 -0.84 0.55
C LYS A 171 15.62 -1.09 -0.15
N VAL A 172 14.53 -1.17 0.61
CA VAL A 172 13.17 -1.41 0.09
C VAL A 172 12.22 -0.40 0.71
N LEU A 173 11.50 0.32 -0.15
CA LEU A 173 10.44 1.24 0.22
C LEU A 173 9.08 0.69 -0.26
N VAL A 174 8.15 0.48 0.65
CA VAL A 174 6.75 0.21 0.33
C VAL A 174 6.01 1.53 0.36
N ALA A 175 5.58 2.01 -0.80
CA ALA A 175 4.89 3.28 -1.03
C ALA A 175 3.41 2.99 -1.32
N ASP A 176 2.55 2.99 -0.28
CA ASP A 176 1.14 2.62 -0.39
C ASP A 176 0.27 3.86 -0.59
N GLU A 177 -0.19 4.08 -1.82
CA GLU A 177 -1.05 5.19 -2.27
C GLU A 177 -0.55 6.59 -1.85
N ILE A 178 0.75 6.79 -1.76
CA ILE A 178 1.39 7.96 -1.16
C ILE A 178 1.11 9.30 -1.85
N ILE A 179 0.51 9.29 -3.02
CA ILE A 179 0.21 10.49 -3.83
C ILE A 179 -1.28 10.76 -3.98
N SER A 180 -2.16 9.89 -3.46
CA SER A 180 -3.62 9.97 -3.67
C SER A 180 -4.23 11.25 -3.09
N MET A 181 -3.69 11.76 -1.98
CA MET A 181 -4.18 12.97 -1.29
C MET A 181 -3.42 14.26 -1.68
N LEU A 182 -2.55 14.21 -2.68
CA LEU A 182 -1.75 15.34 -3.11
C LEU A 182 -2.37 16.04 -4.33
N ASP A 183 -2.15 17.34 -4.46
CA ASP A 183 -2.46 18.09 -5.68
C ASP A 183 -1.58 17.64 -6.87
N ALA A 184 -2.01 17.96 -8.08
CA ALA A 184 -1.39 17.46 -9.31
C ALA A 184 0.10 17.81 -9.43
N SER A 185 0.50 19.02 -9.03
CA SER A 185 1.90 19.47 -9.10
C SER A 185 2.77 18.70 -8.11
N THR A 186 2.32 18.59 -6.87
CA THR A 186 3.02 17.84 -5.80
C THR A 186 3.12 16.34 -6.11
N ARG A 187 2.10 15.75 -6.81
CA ARG A 187 2.19 14.35 -7.28
C ARG A 187 3.39 14.14 -8.19
N VAL A 188 3.57 15.01 -9.19
CA VAL A 188 4.70 14.92 -10.13
C VAL A 188 6.03 15.03 -9.39
N ASP A 189 6.14 15.95 -8.43
CA ASP A 189 7.36 16.11 -7.63
C ASP A 189 7.71 14.85 -6.85
N VAL A 190 6.71 14.20 -6.21
CA VAL A 190 6.92 12.94 -5.47
C VAL A 190 7.29 11.80 -6.41
N LEU A 191 6.67 11.70 -7.60
CA LEU A 191 7.02 10.69 -8.58
C LEU A 191 8.47 10.85 -9.09
N ASN A 192 8.87 12.09 -9.41
CA ASN A 192 10.25 12.39 -9.81
C ASN A 192 11.25 12.07 -8.68
N LEU A 193 10.87 12.32 -7.43
CA LEU A 193 11.65 11.90 -6.27
C LEU A 193 11.83 10.39 -6.22
N LEU A 194 10.76 9.59 -6.42
CA LEU A 194 10.87 8.13 -6.45
C LEU A 194 11.79 7.65 -7.57
N VAL A 195 11.72 8.24 -8.77
CA VAL A 195 12.63 7.94 -9.89
C VAL A 195 14.09 8.27 -9.52
N LYS A 196 14.34 9.40 -8.86
CA LYS A 196 15.67 9.76 -8.36
C LYS A 196 16.19 8.75 -7.34
N LEU A 197 15.37 8.34 -6.37
CA LEU A 197 15.74 7.37 -5.34
C LEU A 197 16.00 5.97 -5.92
N LYS A 198 15.20 5.55 -6.90
CA LYS A 198 15.45 4.36 -7.71
C LYS A 198 16.86 4.38 -8.33
N GLY A 199 17.23 5.51 -8.96
CA GLY A 199 18.58 5.69 -9.53
C GLY A 199 19.72 5.57 -8.53
N GLN A 200 19.43 5.72 -7.23
CA GLN A 200 20.38 5.52 -6.12
C GLN A 200 20.37 4.07 -5.59
N GLY A 201 19.66 3.15 -6.23
CA GLY A 201 19.62 1.72 -5.89
C GLY A 201 18.45 1.32 -4.97
N LEU A 202 17.53 2.23 -4.62
CA LEU A 202 16.37 1.90 -3.79
C LEU A 202 15.37 1.06 -4.58
N ALA A 203 14.99 -0.12 -4.05
CA ALA A 203 13.88 -0.91 -4.56
C ALA A 203 12.56 -0.34 -4.02
N ILE A 204 11.57 -0.12 -4.90
CA ILE A 204 10.31 0.53 -4.53
C ILE A 204 9.13 -0.34 -4.94
N LEU A 205 8.27 -0.72 -3.99
CA LEU A 205 6.94 -1.25 -4.28
C LEU A 205 5.95 -0.08 -4.24
N PHE A 206 5.53 0.37 -5.42
CA PHE A 206 4.62 1.48 -5.59
C PHE A 206 3.19 0.96 -5.74
N ILE A 207 2.40 1.05 -4.68
CA ILE A 207 1.01 0.60 -4.64
C ILE A 207 0.13 1.77 -5.06
N THR A 208 -0.67 1.57 -6.10
CA THR A 208 -1.60 2.59 -6.62
C THR A 208 -2.81 1.94 -7.29
N HIS A 209 -3.91 2.68 -7.37
CA HIS A 209 -5.05 2.36 -8.23
C HIS A 209 -5.01 3.15 -9.56
N ASP A 210 -4.08 4.09 -9.71
CA ASP A 210 -3.92 4.90 -10.92
C ASP A 210 -2.88 4.27 -11.85
N LEU A 211 -3.39 3.78 -12.98
CA LEU A 211 -2.59 3.13 -14.00
C LEU A 211 -1.58 4.08 -14.65
N SER A 212 -1.96 5.34 -14.88
CA SER A 212 -1.10 6.33 -15.54
C SER A 212 0.14 6.62 -14.70
N LEU A 213 -0.03 6.73 -13.37
CA LEU A 213 1.06 6.98 -12.44
C LEU A 213 1.98 5.75 -12.31
N GLY A 214 1.39 4.54 -12.28
CA GLY A 214 2.14 3.29 -12.34
C GLY A 214 2.99 3.19 -13.61
N ASN A 215 2.43 3.52 -14.76
CA ASN A 215 3.15 3.53 -16.03
C ASN A 215 4.31 4.53 -16.06
N TYR A 216 4.17 5.68 -15.38
CA TYR A 216 5.18 6.73 -15.37
C TYR A 216 6.46 6.34 -14.61
N VAL A 217 6.35 5.67 -13.45
CA VAL A 217 7.50 5.46 -12.56
C VAL A 217 8.09 4.07 -12.59
N SER A 218 7.33 3.05 -13.07
CA SER A 218 7.65 1.65 -12.81
C SER A 218 8.39 0.99 -13.96
N ASP A 219 9.30 0.08 -13.61
CA ASP A 219 9.96 -0.83 -14.56
C ASP A 219 9.09 -2.05 -14.85
N ARG A 220 8.46 -2.57 -13.79
CA ARG A 220 7.55 -3.71 -13.88
C ARG A 220 6.21 -3.38 -13.21
N THR A 221 5.17 -4.00 -13.72
CA THR A 221 3.81 -3.86 -13.23
C THR A 221 3.26 -5.22 -12.85
N ILE A 222 2.57 -5.26 -11.70
CA ILE A 222 1.82 -6.41 -11.20
C ILE A 222 0.36 -6.00 -11.11
N ILE A 223 -0.51 -6.71 -11.81
CA ILE A 223 -1.96 -6.52 -11.74
C ILE A 223 -2.53 -7.55 -10.76
N LEU A 224 -3.19 -7.06 -9.73
CA LEU A 224 -3.76 -7.86 -8.65
C LEU A 224 -5.29 -7.82 -8.70
N ARG A 225 -5.94 -9.00 -8.74
CA ARG A 225 -7.41 -9.16 -8.67
C ARG A 225 -7.77 -10.23 -7.65
N HIS A 226 -8.70 -9.92 -6.76
CA HIS A 226 -9.19 -10.88 -5.72
C HIS A 226 -8.08 -11.62 -4.95
N GLY A 227 -6.99 -10.94 -4.67
CA GLY A 227 -5.85 -11.49 -3.93
C GLY A 227 -4.86 -12.30 -4.76
N ALA A 228 -5.08 -12.49 -6.06
CA ALA A 228 -4.19 -13.20 -6.96
C ALA A 228 -3.54 -12.25 -7.98
N ILE A 229 -2.32 -12.56 -8.40
CA ILE A 229 -1.69 -11.90 -9.55
C ILE A 229 -2.33 -12.47 -10.81
N VAL A 230 -2.93 -11.59 -11.62
CA VAL A 230 -3.56 -11.98 -12.89
C VAL A 230 -2.67 -11.69 -14.09
N GLU A 231 -1.81 -10.68 -13.97
CA GLU A 231 -0.83 -10.34 -15.02
C GLU A 231 0.37 -9.64 -14.39
N MET A 232 1.58 -9.93 -14.88
CA MET A 232 2.81 -9.34 -14.38
C MET A 232 3.88 -9.32 -15.47
N GLY A 233 4.62 -8.21 -15.59
CA GLY A 233 5.68 -8.09 -16.55
C GLY A 233 6.30 -6.70 -16.63
N ALA A 234 7.13 -6.46 -17.65
CA ALA A 234 7.66 -5.14 -17.94
C ALA A 234 6.51 -4.16 -18.17
N THR A 235 6.57 -2.98 -17.54
CA THR A 235 5.48 -2.00 -17.56
C THR A 235 5.02 -1.66 -18.98
N GLY A 236 5.96 -1.42 -19.91
CA GLY A 236 5.63 -1.13 -21.30
C GLY A 236 4.90 -2.27 -22.01
N LYS A 237 5.13 -3.55 -21.63
CA LYS A 237 4.41 -4.70 -22.20
C LYS A 237 2.97 -4.77 -21.65
N ILE A 238 2.81 -4.64 -20.32
CA ILE A 238 1.48 -4.67 -19.68
C ILE A 238 0.56 -3.58 -20.24
N PHE A 239 1.09 -2.37 -20.44
CA PHE A 239 0.29 -1.23 -20.93
C PHE A 239 0.13 -1.22 -22.45
N GLY A 240 1.14 -1.67 -23.20
CA GLY A 240 1.12 -1.68 -24.66
C GLY A 240 0.40 -2.88 -25.29
N ASN A 241 0.45 -4.04 -24.62
CA ASN A 241 -0.15 -5.29 -25.11
C ASN A 241 -0.68 -6.16 -23.95
N PRO A 242 -1.73 -5.69 -23.24
CA PRO A 242 -2.34 -6.42 -22.13
C PRO A 242 -2.94 -7.73 -22.61
N GLN A 243 -2.68 -8.82 -21.90
CA GLN A 243 -3.19 -10.15 -22.28
C GLN A 243 -4.45 -10.51 -21.49
N HIS A 244 -4.44 -10.29 -20.17
CA HIS A 244 -5.56 -10.65 -19.32
C HIS A 244 -6.75 -9.66 -19.50
N ASP A 245 -7.97 -10.18 -19.58
CA ASP A 245 -9.17 -9.35 -19.85
C ASP A 245 -9.43 -8.31 -18.77
N TYR A 246 -9.12 -8.62 -17.51
CA TYR A 246 -9.20 -7.65 -16.42
C TYR A 246 -8.22 -6.48 -16.61
N THR A 247 -7.00 -6.73 -17.10
CA THR A 247 -6.04 -5.68 -17.41
C THR A 247 -6.54 -4.80 -18.56
N LYS A 248 -7.11 -5.40 -19.62
CA LYS A 248 -7.74 -4.67 -20.73
C LYS A 248 -8.88 -3.79 -20.24
N MET A 249 -9.75 -4.34 -19.36
CA MET A 249 -10.85 -3.59 -18.75
C MET A 249 -10.33 -2.40 -17.93
N LEU A 250 -9.32 -2.59 -17.09
CA LEU A 250 -8.72 -1.50 -16.31
C LEU A 250 -8.15 -0.40 -17.20
N LEU A 251 -7.46 -0.77 -18.29
CA LEU A 251 -6.86 0.19 -19.23
C LEU A 251 -7.92 0.96 -20.02
N THR A 252 -9.04 0.34 -20.40
CA THR A 252 -10.15 1.03 -21.07
C THR A 252 -10.88 2.00 -20.16
N ALA A 253 -10.78 1.83 -18.84
CA ALA A 253 -11.35 2.75 -17.86
C ALA A 253 -10.51 4.04 -17.66
N VAL A 254 -9.29 4.09 -18.18
CA VAL A 254 -8.44 5.30 -18.12
C VAL A 254 -8.96 6.32 -19.12
N PRO A 255 -9.31 7.56 -18.70
CA PRO A 255 -9.76 8.60 -19.60
C PRO A 255 -8.67 8.99 -20.61
N GLU A 256 -8.95 8.85 -21.91
CA GLU A 256 -8.08 9.38 -22.96
C GLU A 256 -8.54 10.80 -23.35
N LEU A 257 -7.63 11.77 -23.36
CA LEU A 257 -7.91 13.19 -23.64
C LEU A 257 -8.61 13.43 -24.98
N HIS A 258 -8.54 12.49 -25.91
CA HIS A 258 -9.08 12.63 -27.27
C HIS A 258 -10.27 11.70 -27.58
N LYS A 259 -10.66 10.82 -26.66
CA LYS A 259 -11.86 10.00 -26.81
C LYS A 259 -13.04 10.62 -26.06
N LYS A 260 -14.08 11.05 -26.80
CA LYS A 260 -15.38 11.34 -26.19
C LYS A 260 -15.95 10.05 -25.60
N TRP A 261 -16.32 10.08 -24.33
CA TRP A 261 -17.06 9.00 -23.70
C TRP A 261 -18.34 8.77 -24.48
N GLN A 262 -18.48 7.63 -25.13
CA GLN A 262 -19.77 7.16 -25.62
C GLN A 262 -20.45 6.54 -24.39
N HIS A 263 -21.45 7.25 -23.85
CA HIS A 263 -22.33 6.64 -22.86
C HIS A 263 -22.94 5.40 -23.48
N ALA A 264 -22.62 4.22 -23.02
CA ALA A 264 -23.40 3.04 -23.32
C ALA A 264 -24.83 3.35 -22.89
N PRO A 265 -25.85 3.21 -23.78
CA PRO A 265 -27.24 3.42 -23.38
C PRO A 265 -27.47 2.52 -22.17
N LEU A 266 -27.91 3.11 -21.04
CA LEU A 266 -28.35 2.37 -19.89
C LEU A 266 -29.40 1.37 -20.40
N ALA A 267 -29.10 0.08 -20.25
CA ALA A 267 -30.11 -0.94 -20.58
C ALA A 267 -31.37 -0.60 -19.78
N PRO A 268 -32.53 -0.56 -20.38
CA PRO A 268 -33.75 -0.24 -19.68
C PRO A 268 -33.92 -1.22 -18.54
N VAL A 269 -33.96 -0.72 -17.31
CA VAL A 269 -34.29 -1.52 -16.14
C VAL A 269 -35.70 -2.04 -16.39
N ALA A 270 -35.85 -3.34 -16.63
CA ALA A 270 -37.18 -3.96 -16.76
C ALA A 270 -37.86 -3.82 -15.39
N VAL A 271 -38.72 -2.80 -15.29
CA VAL A 271 -39.63 -2.68 -14.15
C VAL A 271 -40.68 -3.77 -14.36
N SER A 272 -40.55 -4.83 -13.57
CA SER A 272 -41.58 -5.87 -13.47
C SER A 272 -42.87 -5.22 -12.97
N ALA A 273 -43.82 -5.01 -13.86
CA ALA A 273 -45.16 -4.57 -13.53
C ALA A 273 -45.97 -5.75 -12.98
N ASN A 274 -45.90 -5.96 -11.66
CA ASN A 274 -46.89 -6.77 -10.94
C ASN A 274 -47.32 -5.99 -9.69
N GLY A 275 -48.54 -5.51 -9.69
CA GLY A 275 -49.20 -4.93 -8.52
C GLY A 275 -50.04 -3.71 -8.84
N ALA A 276 -51.30 -3.97 -9.27
CA ALA A 276 -52.36 -2.97 -9.42
C ALA A 276 -52.72 -2.41 -8.00
N GLY A 277 -52.99 -1.09 -7.93
CA GLY A 277 -53.60 -0.47 -6.74
C GLY A 277 -53.48 1.04 -6.73
N GLU A 278 -54.43 1.70 -7.33
CA GLU A 278 -55.09 3.00 -7.05
C GLU A 278 -54.37 4.12 -6.26
N GLY A 279 -54.36 5.35 -6.83
CA GLY A 279 -54.77 6.54 -6.09
C GLY A 279 -53.78 7.71 -5.96
N LEU A 280 -53.97 8.71 -6.84
CA LEU A 280 -53.95 10.17 -6.55
C LEU A 280 -52.70 10.84 -5.88
N GLY A 281 -52.16 11.86 -6.57
CA GLY A 281 -51.59 13.02 -5.95
C GLY A 281 -50.41 13.64 -6.68
N ALA A 282 -50.68 14.72 -7.44
CA ALA A 282 -49.63 15.60 -7.98
C ALA A 282 -48.90 16.32 -6.82
N GLY A 283 -47.57 16.28 -6.83
CA GLY A 283 -46.74 17.00 -5.86
C GLY A 283 -45.28 17.05 -6.32
N THR A 284 -44.92 18.22 -6.73
CA THR A 284 -43.58 18.84 -6.84
C THR A 284 -42.34 17.98 -6.55
N ALA A 285 -41.47 17.92 -7.56
CA ALA A 285 -40.12 17.38 -7.48
C ALA A 285 -39.23 18.23 -6.58
N GLU A 286 -38.86 17.71 -5.38
CA GLU A 286 -37.73 18.20 -4.61
C GLU A 286 -36.57 17.23 -4.76
N LEU A 287 -35.44 17.79 -5.21
CA LEU A 287 -34.13 17.15 -5.27
C LEU A 287 -33.68 16.78 -3.85
N LEU A 288 -33.79 15.52 -3.49
CA LEU A 288 -33.13 14.97 -2.30
C LEU A 288 -31.78 14.38 -2.71
N THR A 289 -30.70 15.11 -2.41
CA THR A 289 -29.35 14.59 -2.34
C THR A 289 -29.26 13.61 -1.17
N SER A 290 -29.37 12.32 -1.42
CA SER A 290 -29.16 11.28 -0.43
C SER A 290 -27.69 10.89 -0.40
N SER A 291 -26.98 11.38 0.62
CA SER A 291 -25.68 10.84 1.02
C SER A 291 -25.87 9.45 1.61
N ALA A 292 -25.31 8.44 0.97
CA ALA A 292 -25.38 7.05 1.40
C ALA A 292 -24.70 6.82 2.78
N PRO A 293 -25.30 6.07 3.71
CA PRO A 293 -24.77 5.85 5.06
C PRO A 293 -23.65 4.79 5.17
N GLY A 294 -23.05 4.36 4.06
CA GLY A 294 -22.01 3.31 4.05
C GLY A 294 -20.58 3.76 4.40
N SER A 295 -20.26 5.06 4.33
CA SER A 295 -18.89 5.53 4.47
C SER A 295 -18.40 5.67 5.92
N ARG A 296 -19.28 5.89 6.89
CA ARG A 296 -18.91 6.09 8.30
C ARG A 296 -18.55 4.79 9.04
N LEU A 297 -19.19 3.67 8.70
CA LEU A 297 -18.86 2.36 9.28
C LEU A 297 -17.54 1.80 8.77
N ALA A 298 -17.20 2.03 7.51
CA ALA A 298 -15.90 1.64 6.96
C ALA A 298 -14.74 2.47 7.53
N GLN A 299 -14.96 3.76 7.80
CA GLN A 299 -13.95 4.63 8.42
C GLN A 299 -13.73 4.29 9.91
N ALA A 300 -14.77 3.92 10.64
CA ALA A 300 -14.64 3.48 12.03
C ALA A 300 -13.85 2.16 12.15
N SER A 301 -14.08 1.20 11.27
CA SER A 301 -13.35 -0.07 11.22
C SER A 301 -11.86 0.12 10.88
N ILE A 302 -11.53 1.03 9.96
CA ILE A 302 -10.14 1.35 9.61
C ILE A 302 -9.43 2.06 10.77
N LEU A 303 -10.10 2.94 11.49
CA LEU A 303 -9.55 3.61 12.67
C LEU A 303 -9.30 2.63 13.85
N GLU A 304 -10.18 1.65 14.07
CA GLU A 304 -9.95 0.58 15.05
C GLU A 304 -8.79 -0.34 14.64
N GLU A 305 -8.67 -0.71 13.36
CA GLU A 305 -7.54 -1.50 12.87
C GLU A 305 -6.21 -0.74 12.94
N LEU A 306 -6.19 0.57 12.65
CA LEU A 306 -5.00 1.42 12.78
C LEU A 306 -4.61 1.59 14.25
N THR A 307 -5.57 1.76 15.15
CA THR A 307 -5.32 1.82 16.60
C THR A 307 -4.81 0.48 17.12
N HIS A 308 -5.29 -0.64 16.57
CA HIS A 308 -4.80 -1.97 16.91
C HIS A 308 -3.40 -2.23 16.34
N ALA A 309 -3.11 -1.76 15.13
CA ALA A 309 -1.76 -1.84 14.53
C ALA A 309 -0.76 -0.98 15.31
N GLU A 310 -1.13 0.22 15.77
CA GLU A 310 -0.30 1.02 16.68
C GLU A 310 -0.08 0.33 18.03
N GLN A 311 -1.10 -0.32 18.58
CA GLN A 311 -0.98 -1.08 19.82
C GLN A 311 -0.10 -2.32 19.64
N VAL A 312 -0.16 -3.00 18.48
CA VAL A 312 0.72 -4.12 18.14
C VAL A 312 2.16 -3.64 17.99
N VAL A 313 2.40 -2.53 17.30
CA VAL A 313 3.74 -1.92 17.20
C VAL A 313 4.25 -1.46 18.57
N LYS A 314 3.41 -0.85 19.39
CA LYS A 314 3.74 -0.48 20.78
C LYS A 314 3.97 -1.70 21.67
N ARG A 315 3.22 -2.79 21.46
CA ARG A 315 3.37 -4.06 22.20
C ARG A 315 4.62 -4.82 21.78
N ASP A 316 4.91 -4.85 20.47
CA ASP A 316 6.13 -5.49 19.97
C ASP A 316 7.38 -4.66 20.31
N LEU A 317 7.27 -3.34 20.34
CA LEU A 317 8.31 -2.47 20.90
C LEU A 317 8.48 -2.67 22.41
N ARG A 318 7.40 -2.90 23.18
CA ARG A 318 7.47 -3.26 24.61
C ARG A 318 8.02 -4.67 24.81
N ALA A 319 7.73 -5.64 23.94
CA ALA A 319 8.31 -6.99 23.99
C ALA A 319 9.81 -6.99 23.66
N VAL A 320 10.28 -6.04 22.87
CA VAL A 320 11.71 -5.82 22.60
C VAL A 320 12.42 -5.13 23.77
N PHE A 321 11.67 -4.40 24.63
CA PHE A 321 12.20 -3.62 25.75
C PHE A 321 11.80 -4.13 27.15
N GLY A 322 10.92 -5.15 27.25
CA GLY A 322 10.47 -5.71 28.53
C GLY A 322 10.17 -7.20 28.41
N GLY A 323 10.96 -8.04 29.06
CA GLY A 323 10.80 -9.49 29.03
C GLY A 323 9.52 -9.97 29.70
N GLY A 324 8.78 -10.86 29.01
CA GLY A 324 7.60 -11.55 29.55
C GLY A 324 7.12 -12.64 28.59
N ARG A 325 7.02 -13.87 29.12
CA ARG A 325 6.74 -15.13 28.43
C ARG A 325 5.38 -15.15 27.72
N ALA A 326 5.35 -15.73 26.51
CA ALA A 326 4.14 -16.06 25.74
C ALA A 326 3.79 -17.55 25.89
N VAL A 327 2.48 -17.83 25.99
CA VAL A 327 1.89 -19.18 26.01
C VAL A 327 1.23 -19.44 24.65
N ALA A 328 1.51 -20.61 24.10
CA ALA A 328 0.95 -21.09 22.83
C ALA A 328 -0.40 -21.81 23.03
N SER A 329 -1.32 -21.70 22.07
CA SER A 329 -2.39 -22.73 21.92
C SER A 329 -3.01 -22.74 20.52
N GLY A 330 -3.18 -23.96 19.99
CA GLY A 330 -4.34 -24.46 19.26
C GLY A 330 -4.38 -24.24 17.75
N LYS A 331 -3.97 -25.28 17.01
CA LYS A 331 -4.25 -25.47 15.57
C LYS A 331 -5.69 -25.94 15.36
N SER A 332 -6.44 -25.26 14.49
CA SER A 332 -7.57 -25.83 13.77
C SER A 332 -7.43 -25.46 12.29
N GLN A 333 -7.22 -26.46 11.44
CA GLN A 333 -7.12 -26.29 9.99
C GLN A 333 -8.52 -26.39 9.38
N VAL A 334 -9.02 -25.31 8.82
CA VAL A 334 -10.13 -25.32 7.86
C VAL A 334 -9.52 -25.07 6.48
N ALA A 335 -9.60 -26.05 5.60
CA ALA A 335 -9.14 -25.92 4.22
C ALA A 335 -10.12 -25.01 3.45
N VAL A 336 -9.70 -23.81 3.14
CA VAL A 336 -10.37 -22.93 2.17
C VAL A 336 -9.59 -23.06 0.87
N ALA A 337 -10.29 -23.19 -0.25
CA ALA A 337 -9.68 -23.29 -1.58
C ALA A 337 -8.80 -22.05 -1.83
N LEU A 338 -7.50 -22.24 -1.85
CA LEU A 338 -6.48 -21.20 -2.00
C LEU A 338 -5.77 -21.28 -3.36
N GLU A 339 -6.33 -22.01 -4.34
CA GLU A 339 -5.69 -22.16 -5.64
C GLU A 339 -6.00 -20.95 -6.52
N PRO A 340 -5.00 -20.09 -6.80
CA PRO A 340 -5.12 -19.07 -7.81
C PRO A 340 -5.00 -19.72 -9.20
N PRO A 341 -5.46 -19.04 -10.27
CA PRO A 341 -5.18 -19.48 -11.62
C PRO A 341 -3.67 -19.63 -11.86
N ALA A 342 -3.29 -20.57 -12.72
CA ALA A 342 -1.90 -20.73 -13.13
C ALA A 342 -1.43 -19.50 -13.95
N LEU A 343 -0.19 -19.07 -13.75
CA LEU A 343 0.42 -18.02 -14.56
C LEU A 343 1.17 -18.66 -15.74
N HIS A 344 0.89 -18.20 -16.95
CA HIS A 344 1.58 -18.62 -18.17
C HIS A 344 2.48 -17.50 -18.69
N GLU A 345 3.62 -17.87 -19.25
CA GLU A 345 4.54 -16.95 -19.89
C GLU A 345 4.16 -16.79 -21.37
N PHE A 346 3.73 -15.57 -21.76
CA PHE A 346 3.40 -15.25 -23.16
C PHE A 346 4.61 -14.76 -23.95
N GLU A 347 5.47 -14.01 -23.28
CA GLU A 347 6.73 -13.51 -23.77
C GLU A 347 7.74 -13.48 -22.61
N PRO A 348 9.05 -13.44 -22.86
CA PRO A 348 10.02 -13.26 -21.80
C PRO A 348 9.62 -12.08 -20.88
N ASP A 349 9.59 -12.33 -19.58
CA ASP A 349 9.21 -11.36 -18.53
C ASP A 349 7.74 -10.89 -18.53
N HIS A 350 6.81 -11.59 -19.23
CA HIS A 350 5.38 -11.29 -19.19
C HIS A 350 4.57 -12.53 -18.77
N LEU A 351 4.04 -12.50 -17.55
CA LEU A 351 3.26 -13.59 -16.96
C LEU A 351 1.78 -13.19 -16.87
N VAL A 352 0.90 -14.09 -17.29
CA VAL A 352 -0.55 -13.89 -17.32
C VAL A 352 -1.25 -15.10 -16.71
N ALA A 353 -2.30 -14.84 -15.93
CA ALA A 353 -3.15 -15.90 -15.41
C ALA A 353 -4.10 -16.43 -16.48
N GLU A 354 -4.49 -17.71 -16.38
CA GLU A 354 -5.58 -18.25 -17.20
C GLU A 354 -6.86 -17.46 -16.97
N PRO A 355 -7.69 -17.25 -18.02
CA PRO A 355 -9.01 -16.64 -17.85
C PRO A 355 -9.90 -17.53 -16.98
N GLU A 356 -10.65 -16.91 -16.05
CA GLU A 356 -11.65 -17.55 -15.20
C GLU A 356 -12.88 -17.97 -15.99
#